data_91f7ad0a8ef8e43759ef0bbf57bfbe67
#
_entry.id   91f7ad0a8ef8e43759ef0bbf57bfbe67
#
_cell.length_a   1.000
_cell.length_b   1.000
_cell.length_c   1.000
_cell.angle_alpha   90.00
_cell.angle_beta   90.00
_cell.angle_gamma   90.00
#
_symmetry.space_group_name_H-M   'P 1'
#
loop_
_entity.id
_entity.type
_entity.pdbx_description
1 polymer ?
#
loop_
_entity_poly.entity_id
_entity_poly.type
_entity_poly.pdbx_seq_one_letter_code
_entity_poly.pdbx_strand_id
1 'polypeptide(L)'
;MASKKITYPPPPIITITRPLIAVDWGTTSLRAALILNAKVQEERSSDQGIMSVAPGDFPNVLSQICSQWLDFEDVLILIGGMAGSAQGWQLAPYCPCPVSVHYLANHLHWINPHKIGIVPGLSIEHEHAPDVIRGEEVQVLGALSMLGKNSARLVLPGTHSKWVEVREGVFEDFSTYMTGEFFSILKDHSILSKTLSTSSPLEFNAEAFDKGLDLRLKSKPDRKNTKLEGTGNNQARTANTMRKPNLLHDIFGIRTLALFDRHNPEYLVDVLSGLVIGYELQTQSFRKNEEIIVVGTSALQTYYSHALERLGACPITLGSEATWRGFQVIAQTIDHGIA
;
A
#
# COMPACT_ATOMS: atom_id res chain seq x y z
N MET A 1 -22.77 -3.75 19.50
CA MET A 1 -23.09 -2.33 19.19
C MET A 1 -23.27 -2.24 17.69
N ALA A 2 -24.40 -1.73 17.19
CA ALA A 2 -24.66 -1.68 15.76
C ALA A 2 -23.65 -0.72 15.10
N SER A 3 -22.91 -1.23 14.13
CA SER A 3 -22.01 -0.45 13.27
C SER A 3 -22.84 0.65 12.59
N LYS A 4 -22.58 1.92 12.92
CA LYS A 4 -23.11 3.03 12.17
C LYS A 4 -22.56 2.91 10.73
N LYS A 5 -23.42 2.60 9.77
CA LYS A 5 -23.07 2.73 8.35
C LYS A 5 -22.70 4.18 8.11
N ILE A 6 -21.42 4.45 7.90
CA ILE A 6 -20.94 5.75 7.47
C ILE A 6 -21.39 5.90 6.01
N THR A 7 -22.28 6.86 5.73
CA THR A 7 -22.69 7.20 4.37
C THR A 7 -21.76 8.30 3.86
N TYR A 8 -20.92 7.96 2.90
CA TYR A 8 -20.11 8.96 2.19
C TYR A 8 -20.96 9.73 1.19
N PRO A 9 -20.60 10.99 0.88
CA PRO A 9 -21.22 11.71 -0.23
C PRO A 9 -21.04 10.89 -1.52
N PRO A 10 -21.96 11.00 -2.48
CA PRO A 10 -21.79 10.34 -3.75
C PRO A 10 -20.45 10.80 -4.38
N PRO A 11 -19.69 9.89 -4.99
CA PRO A 11 -18.44 10.26 -5.63
C PRO A 11 -18.67 11.34 -6.69
N PRO A 12 -17.75 12.28 -6.87
CA PRO A 12 -17.88 13.31 -7.88
C PRO A 12 -18.06 12.67 -9.26
N ILE A 13 -18.94 13.26 -10.06
CA ILE A 13 -19.16 12.82 -11.44
C ILE A 13 -17.89 13.12 -12.22
N ILE A 14 -17.28 12.08 -12.81
CA ILE A 14 -16.18 12.25 -13.76
C ILE A 14 -16.77 12.33 -15.17
N THR A 15 -16.37 13.36 -15.90
CA THR A 15 -16.69 13.52 -17.31
C THR A 15 -15.38 13.44 -18.11
N ILE A 16 -15.21 12.36 -18.85
CA ILE A 16 -14.10 12.18 -19.81
C ILE A 16 -14.75 12.12 -21.19
N THR A 17 -14.35 13.02 -22.10
CA THR A 17 -14.97 13.19 -23.41
C THR A 17 -14.43 12.23 -24.45
N ARG A 18 -13.20 11.73 -24.26
CA ARG A 18 -12.51 10.83 -25.18
C ARG A 18 -12.25 9.44 -24.57
N PRO A 19 -12.06 8.40 -25.40
CA PRO A 19 -11.67 7.09 -24.92
C PRO A 19 -10.37 7.17 -24.11
N LEU A 20 -10.30 6.47 -22.96
CA LEU A 20 -9.10 6.38 -22.12
C LEU A 20 -8.65 4.94 -22.03
N ILE A 21 -7.39 4.68 -22.33
CA ILE A 21 -6.69 3.46 -21.99
C ILE A 21 -5.82 3.77 -20.77
N ALA A 22 -6.15 3.16 -19.64
CA ALA A 22 -5.40 3.25 -18.40
C ALA A 22 -4.48 2.05 -18.28
N VAL A 23 -3.19 2.27 -18.02
CA VAL A 23 -2.18 1.22 -17.94
C VAL A 23 -1.44 1.31 -16.62
N ASP A 24 -1.56 0.27 -15.80
CA ASP A 24 -0.79 0.10 -14.57
C ASP A 24 0.33 -0.90 -14.83
N TRP A 25 1.55 -0.37 -15.01
CA TRP A 25 2.71 -1.18 -15.42
C TRP A 25 3.71 -1.33 -14.27
N GLY A 26 3.55 -2.42 -13.55
CA GLY A 26 4.38 -2.76 -12.40
C GLY A 26 5.71 -3.39 -12.78
N THR A 27 6.47 -3.79 -11.75
CA THR A 27 7.75 -4.47 -11.90
C THR A 27 7.61 -5.85 -12.55
N THR A 28 6.58 -6.62 -12.14
CA THR A 28 6.38 -8.03 -12.55
C THR A 28 5.09 -8.26 -13.32
N SER A 29 4.20 -7.27 -13.39
CA SER A 29 2.88 -7.41 -14.02
C SER A 29 2.48 -6.14 -14.76
N LEU A 30 1.61 -6.30 -15.73
CA LEU A 30 1.02 -5.25 -16.54
C LEU A 30 -0.51 -5.42 -16.52
N ARG A 31 -1.23 -4.38 -16.18
CA ARG A 31 -2.70 -4.34 -16.27
C ARG A 31 -3.11 -3.16 -17.13
N ALA A 32 -4.14 -3.35 -17.94
CA ALA A 32 -4.71 -2.29 -18.76
C ALA A 32 -6.23 -2.32 -18.70
N ALA A 33 -6.86 -1.15 -18.77
CA ALA A 33 -8.30 -1.00 -18.81
C ALA A 33 -8.72 -0.03 -19.91
N LEU A 34 -9.73 -0.43 -20.69
CA LEU A 34 -10.44 0.46 -21.59
C LEU A 34 -11.58 1.15 -20.85
N ILE A 35 -11.60 2.45 -20.88
CA ILE A 35 -12.56 3.30 -20.18
C ILE A 35 -13.29 4.19 -21.19
N LEU A 36 -14.61 3.99 -21.30
CA LEU A 36 -15.49 4.79 -22.14
C LEU A 36 -16.59 5.42 -21.28
N ASN A 37 -16.85 6.71 -21.46
CA ASN A 37 -17.86 7.43 -20.68
C ASN A 37 -17.70 7.25 -19.17
N ALA A 38 -16.46 7.34 -18.69
CA ALA A 38 -16.06 7.15 -17.29
C ALA A 38 -16.41 5.76 -16.70
N LYS A 39 -16.61 4.75 -17.54
CA LYS A 39 -16.86 3.36 -17.12
C LYS A 39 -15.81 2.43 -17.70
N VAL A 40 -15.26 1.57 -16.86
CA VAL A 40 -14.39 0.47 -17.30
C VAL A 40 -15.24 -0.48 -18.14
N GLN A 41 -14.84 -0.70 -19.39
CA GLN A 41 -15.52 -1.60 -20.33
C GLN A 41 -14.85 -2.97 -20.37
N GLU A 42 -13.54 -2.99 -20.34
CA GLU A 42 -12.74 -4.19 -20.43
C GLU A 42 -11.46 -4.01 -19.63
N GLU A 43 -10.99 -5.07 -18.98
CA GLU A 43 -9.69 -5.13 -18.32
C GLU A 43 -8.88 -6.28 -18.89
N ARG A 44 -7.57 -6.09 -19.02
CA ARG A 44 -6.60 -7.10 -19.43
C ARG A 44 -5.41 -7.10 -18.48
N SER A 45 -4.81 -8.25 -18.30
CA SER A 45 -3.59 -8.41 -17.49
C SER A 45 -2.59 -9.32 -18.18
N SER A 46 -1.32 -9.09 -17.87
CA SER A 46 -0.19 -9.88 -18.36
C SER A 46 0.89 -9.94 -17.27
N ASP A 47 1.73 -10.95 -17.31
CA ASP A 47 2.93 -11.09 -16.49
C ASP A 47 4.15 -10.33 -17.08
N GLN A 48 3.92 -9.54 -18.14
CA GLN A 48 4.94 -8.70 -18.78
C GLN A 48 5.16 -7.39 -18.01
N GLY A 49 5.57 -7.47 -16.73
CA GLY A 49 6.08 -6.32 -16.00
C GLY A 49 7.38 -5.78 -16.60
N ILE A 50 7.82 -4.58 -16.18
CA ILE A 50 8.97 -3.91 -16.81
C ILE A 50 10.25 -4.74 -16.83
N MET A 51 10.43 -5.63 -15.85
CA MET A 51 11.63 -6.49 -15.76
C MET A 51 11.70 -7.59 -16.82
N SER A 52 10.58 -7.93 -17.45
CA SER A 52 10.49 -8.94 -18.52
C SER A 52 10.48 -8.33 -19.92
N VAL A 53 10.43 -7.00 -20.03
CA VAL A 53 10.39 -6.30 -21.32
C VAL A 53 11.82 -5.95 -21.77
N ALA A 54 12.17 -6.36 -22.97
CA ALA A 54 13.47 -5.99 -23.55
C ALA A 54 13.57 -4.48 -23.82
N PRO A 55 14.76 -3.88 -23.72
CA PRO A 55 14.97 -2.49 -24.08
C PRO A 55 14.45 -2.18 -25.49
N GLY A 56 13.57 -1.18 -25.61
CA GLY A 56 12.96 -0.77 -26.88
C GLY A 56 11.67 -1.50 -27.25
N ASP A 57 11.26 -2.56 -26.52
CA ASP A 57 10.09 -3.38 -26.86
C ASP A 57 8.80 -2.94 -26.16
N PHE A 58 8.85 -1.94 -25.30
CA PHE A 58 7.69 -1.40 -24.60
C PHE A 58 6.51 -1.02 -25.51
N PRO A 59 6.75 -0.36 -26.69
CA PRO A 59 5.66 -0.06 -27.64
C PRO A 59 4.94 -1.30 -28.16
N ASN A 60 5.69 -2.38 -28.43
CA ASN A 60 5.12 -3.63 -28.93
C ASN A 60 4.27 -4.31 -27.86
N VAL A 61 4.76 -4.39 -26.61
CA VAL A 61 4.02 -4.94 -25.48
C VAL A 61 2.74 -4.15 -25.22
N LEU A 62 2.81 -2.80 -25.23
CA LEU A 62 1.62 -1.96 -25.13
C LEU A 62 0.63 -2.24 -26.25
N SER A 63 1.12 -2.32 -27.49
CA SER A 63 0.28 -2.62 -28.67
C SER A 63 -0.39 -3.99 -28.58
N GLN A 64 0.31 -4.99 -28.06
CA GLN A 64 -0.25 -6.33 -27.87
C GLN A 64 -1.37 -6.37 -26.84
N ILE A 65 -1.16 -5.77 -25.67
CA ILE A 65 -2.18 -5.79 -24.61
C ILE A 65 -3.39 -4.92 -24.96
N CYS A 66 -3.17 -3.77 -25.60
CA CYS A 66 -4.25 -2.86 -25.97
C CYS A 66 -4.97 -3.27 -27.27
N SER A 67 -4.25 -3.89 -28.23
CA SER A 67 -4.81 -4.39 -29.50
C SER A 67 -5.79 -3.36 -30.16
N GLN A 68 -7.02 -3.80 -30.46
CA GLN A 68 -8.05 -3.01 -31.10
C GLN A 68 -8.52 -1.78 -30.30
N TRP A 69 -8.15 -1.65 -29.02
CA TRP A 69 -8.47 -0.41 -28.28
C TRP A 69 -7.70 0.81 -28.82
N LEU A 70 -6.59 0.55 -29.54
CA LEU A 70 -5.79 1.60 -30.18
C LEU A 70 -6.45 2.18 -31.43
N ASP A 71 -7.49 1.51 -31.97
CA ASP A 71 -8.25 1.94 -33.15
C ASP A 71 -9.29 3.03 -32.82
N PHE A 72 -9.57 3.29 -31.55
CA PHE A 72 -10.44 4.39 -31.18
C PHE A 72 -9.84 5.73 -31.62
N GLU A 73 -10.66 6.54 -32.26
CA GLU A 73 -10.30 7.91 -32.61
C GLU A 73 -10.05 8.73 -31.33
N ASP A 74 -9.02 9.57 -31.33
CA ASP A 74 -8.63 10.44 -30.21
C ASP A 74 -8.44 9.72 -28.85
N VAL A 75 -7.98 8.47 -28.86
CA VAL A 75 -7.71 7.74 -27.61
C VAL A 75 -6.55 8.34 -26.82
N LEU A 76 -6.80 8.60 -25.52
CA LEU A 76 -5.76 8.95 -24.55
C LEU A 76 -5.23 7.67 -23.88
N ILE A 77 -3.93 7.55 -23.80
CA ILE A 77 -3.25 6.46 -23.08
C ILE A 77 -2.47 7.06 -21.92
N LEU A 78 -2.86 6.69 -20.69
CA LEU A 78 -2.14 7.06 -19.47
C LEU A 78 -1.50 5.83 -18.84
N ILE A 79 -0.21 5.93 -18.58
CA ILE A 79 0.60 4.85 -18.04
C ILE A 79 1.11 5.26 -16.66
N GLY A 80 0.80 4.48 -15.62
CA GLY A 80 1.32 4.64 -14.27
C GLY A 80 2.27 3.53 -13.88
N GLY A 81 2.91 3.66 -12.73
CA GLY A 81 3.81 2.67 -12.18
C GLY A 81 5.22 2.70 -12.75
N MET A 82 5.86 1.54 -12.77
CA MET A 82 7.29 1.41 -13.01
C MET A 82 7.74 1.67 -14.45
N ALA A 83 6.83 1.81 -15.41
CA ALA A 83 7.17 2.22 -16.77
C ALA A 83 7.89 3.58 -16.83
N GLY A 84 7.62 4.45 -15.84
CA GLY A 84 8.28 5.76 -15.69
C GLY A 84 9.58 5.73 -14.88
N SER A 85 10.08 4.57 -14.48
CA SER A 85 11.35 4.44 -13.75
C SER A 85 12.57 4.40 -14.68
N ALA A 86 13.78 4.45 -14.09
CA ALA A 86 15.02 4.34 -14.84
C ALA A 86 15.17 3.00 -15.58
N GLN A 87 14.52 1.94 -15.11
CA GLN A 87 14.49 0.62 -15.74
C GLN A 87 13.25 0.41 -16.63
N GLY A 88 12.34 1.40 -16.67
CA GLY A 88 11.11 1.34 -17.45
C GLY A 88 11.24 1.82 -18.87
N TRP A 89 10.13 2.20 -19.47
CA TRP A 89 10.05 2.66 -20.85
C TRP A 89 10.78 3.98 -21.09
N GLN A 90 10.42 5.00 -20.32
CA GLN A 90 11.11 6.30 -20.32
C GLN A 90 11.06 6.88 -18.90
N LEU A 91 12.18 7.46 -18.46
CA LEU A 91 12.27 8.08 -17.16
C LEU A 91 11.36 9.30 -17.08
N ALA A 92 10.28 9.21 -16.30
CA ALA A 92 9.46 10.34 -15.92
C ALA A 92 10.00 10.92 -14.62
N PRO A 93 10.40 12.20 -14.58
CA PRO A 93 10.87 12.85 -13.36
C PRO A 93 9.82 12.79 -12.24
N TYR A 94 10.28 12.75 -10.99
CA TYR A 94 9.38 12.84 -9.85
C TYR A 94 8.88 14.26 -9.64
N CYS A 95 7.63 14.41 -9.21
CA CYS A 95 7.09 15.68 -8.75
C CYS A 95 7.35 15.82 -7.23
N PRO A 96 8.08 16.88 -6.78
CA PRO A 96 8.34 17.06 -5.36
C PRO A 96 7.11 17.51 -4.60
N CYS A 97 6.79 16.85 -3.47
CA CYS A 97 5.71 17.28 -2.57
C CYS A 97 6.03 18.63 -1.91
N PRO A 98 4.97 19.44 -1.63
CA PRO A 98 3.54 19.16 -1.78
C PRO A 98 3.02 19.25 -3.24
N VAL A 99 2.15 18.30 -3.66
CA VAL A 99 1.68 18.16 -5.04
C VAL A 99 0.17 18.02 -5.10
N SER A 100 -0.49 18.80 -5.97
CA SER A 100 -1.90 18.62 -6.34
C SER A 100 -2.07 17.78 -7.60
N VAL A 101 -3.30 17.29 -7.85
CA VAL A 101 -3.62 16.57 -9.09
C VAL A 101 -3.41 17.45 -10.33
N HIS A 102 -3.70 18.75 -10.25
CA HIS A 102 -3.46 19.69 -11.35
C HIS A 102 -1.97 19.81 -11.68
N TYR A 103 -1.13 19.89 -10.65
CA TYR A 103 0.33 19.90 -10.87
C TYR A 103 0.79 18.61 -11.53
N LEU A 104 0.33 17.45 -11.03
CA LEU A 104 0.68 16.14 -11.58
C LEU A 104 0.25 16.01 -13.05
N ALA A 105 -0.99 16.40 -13.39
CA ALA A 105 -1.52 16.34 -14.75
C ALA A 105 -0.74 17.24 -15.73
N ASN A 106 -0.26 18.40 -15.26
CA ASN A 106 0.56 19.31 -16.07
C ASN A 106 2.01 18.84 -16.24
N HIS A 107 2.46 17.86 -15.46
CA HIS A 107 3.82 17.32 -15.49
C HIS A 107 3.89 15.90 -16.03
N LEU A 108 2.85 15.44 -16.74
CA LEU A 108 2.89 14.16 -17.44
C LEU A 108 4.10 14.09 -18.38
N HIS A 109 4.81 12.98 -18.34
CA HIS A 109 5.88 12.74 -19.29
C HIS A 109 5.30 12.18 -20.60
N TRP A 110 5.20 13.02 -21.61
CA TRP A 110 4.60 12.65 -22.89
C TRP A 110 5.58 11.89 -23.79
N ILE A 111 5.29 10.61 -24.07
CA ILE A 111 5.97 9.81 -25.10
C ILE A 111 5.50 10.27 -26.48
N ASN A 112 4.19 10.46 -26.62
CA ASN A 112 3.56 11.06 -27.79
C ASN A 112 2.64 12.18 -27.28
N PRO A 113 2.90 13.44 -27.66
CA PRO A 113 2.14 14.60 -27.16
C PRO A 113 0.63 14.39 -27.25
N HIS A 114 -0.06 14.62 -26.13
CA HIS A 114 -1.52 14.51 -25.97
C HIS A 114 -2.12 13.12 -26.27
N LYS A 115 -1.30 12.10 -26.56
CA LYS A 115 -1.77 10.76 -26.88
C LYS A 115 -1.27 9.71 -25.88
N ILE A 116 0.02 9.67 -25.58
CA ILE A 116 0.60 8.69 -24.65
C ILE A 116 1.40 9.43 -23.60
N GLY A 117 0.93 9.41 -22.36
CA GLY A 117 1.57 10.06 -21.23
C GLY A 117 1.88 9.08 -20.10
N ILE A 118 3.06 9.21 -19.51
CA ILE A 118 3.44 8.52 -18.28
C ILE A 118 3.18 9.45 -17.10
N VAL A 119 2.44 8.95 -16.11
CA VAL A 119 2.20 9.68 -14.86
C VAL A 119 3.51 9.69 -14.07
N PRO A 120 4.01 10.88 -13.66
CA PRO A 120 5.21 10.97 -12.83
C PRO A 120 4.92 10.47 -11.43
N GLY A 121 5.91 9.84 -10.80
CA GLY A 121 5.86 9.56 -9.37
C GLY A 121 6.01 10.83 -8.53
N LEU A 122 5.91 10.68 -7.21
CA LEU A 122 6.14 11.75 -6.25
C LEU A 122 7.44 11.54 -5.48
N SER A 123 8.09 12.63 -5.08
CA SER A 123 9.23 12.60 -4.17
C SER A 123 9.00 13.54 -2.99
N ILE A 124 9.64 13.23 -1.87
CA ILE A 124 9.65 14.09 -0.70
C ILE A 124 11.03 14.05 -0.03
N GLU A 125 11.47 15.20 0.48
CA GLU A 125 12.69 15.30 1.27
C GLU A 125 12.35 15.19 2.75
N HIS A 126 12.86 14.14 3.40
CA HIS A 126 12.85 14.01 4.84
C HIS A 126 14.23 14.34 5.42
N GLU A 127 14.29 14.65 6.72
CA GLU A 127 15.51 15.05 7.40
C GLU A 127 16.71 14.10 7.17
N HIS A 128 16.45 12.80 7.06
CA HIS A 128 17.52 11.80 6.98
C HIS A 128 17.72 11.22 5.57
N ALA A 129 16.67 11.12 4.77
CA ALA A 129 16.73 10.58 3.42
C ALA A 129 15.47 10.97 2.63
N PRO A 130 15.59 11.17 1.31
CA PRO A 130 14.41 11.34 0.45
C PRO A 130 13.61 10.05 0.38
N ASP A 131 12.31 10.19 0.07
CA ASP A 131 11.41 9.08 -0.21
C ASP A 131 10.71 9.29 -1.55
N VAL A 132 10.24 8.19 -2.16
CA VAL A 132 9.58 8.22 -3.47
C VAL A 132 8.44 7.22 -3.54
N ILE A 133 7.38 7.60 -4.26
CA ILE A 133 6.30 6.70 -4.67
C ILE A 133 6.12 6.77 -6.18
N ARG A 134 5.69 5.66 -6.80
CA ARG A 134 5.41 5.62 -8.24
C ARG A 134 4.37 4.55 -8.56
N GLY A 135 3.18 5.04 -8.95
CA GLY A 135 1.98 4.25 -9.18
C GLY A 135 0.96 4.40 -8.04
N GLU A 136 1.43 4.54 -6.81
CA GLU A 136 0.57 4.73 -5.65
C GLU A 136 -0.16 6.09 -5.68
N GLU A 137 0.43 7.13 -6.26
CA GLU A 137 -0.22 8.43 -6.44
C GLU A 137 -1.53 8.32 -7.22
N VAL A 138 -1.57 7.46 -8.24
CA VAL A 138 -2.79 7.19 -9.01
C VAL A 138 -3.84 6.53 -8.13
N GLN A 139 -3.44 5.52 -7.34
CA GLN A 139 -4.35 4.81 -6.45
C GLN A 139 -4.95 5.73 -5.37
N VAL A 140 -4.13 6.63 -4.82
CA VAL A 140 -4.57 7.62 -3.82
C VAL A 140 -5.61 8.57 -4.42
N LEU A 141 -5.36 9.14 -5.60
CA LEU A 141 -6.33 10.01 -6.29
C LEU A 141 -7.67 9.29 -6.52
N GLY A 142 -7.60 8.04 -6.94
CA GLY A 142 -8.79 7.22 -7.16
C GLY A 142 -9.54 6.95 -5.86
N ALA A 143 -8.86 6.56 -4.80
CA ALA A 143 -9.45 6.29 -3.50
C ALA A 143 -10.19 7.52 -2.94
N LEU A 144 -9.56 8.69 -3.00
CA LEU A 144 -10.16 9.94 -2.58
C LEU A 144 -11.41 10.27 -3.40
N SER A 145 -11.32 10.13 -4.74
CA SER A 145 -12.45 10.38 -5.65
C SER A 145 -13.63 9.44 -5.38
N MET A 146 -13.36 8.12 -5.15
CA MET A 146 -14.41 7.14 -4.87
C MET A 146 -15.15 7.44 -3.56
N LEU A 147 -14.46 7.99 -2.57
CA LEU A 147 -15.03 8.31 -1.26
C LEU A 147 -15.54 9.76 -1.16
N GLY A 148 -15.42 10.57 -2.22
CA GLY A 148 -15.79 11.98 -2.19
C GLY A 148 -14.99 12.78 -1.13
N LYS A 149 -13.73 12.40 -0.90
CA LYS A 149 -12.84 13.04 0.07
C LYS A 149 -11.77 13.88 -0.64
N ASN A 150 -11.39 14.98 -0.01
CA ASN A 150 -10.22 15.78 -0.41
C ASN A 150 -9.10 15.74 0.62
N SER A 151 -9.35 15.14 1.78
CA SER A 151 -8.37 15.00 2.86
C SER A 151 -8.52 13.61 3.47
N ALA A 152 -7.44 12.87 3.56
CA ALA A 152 -7.39 11.55 4.17
C ALA A 152 -5.96 11.14 4.48
N ARG A 153 -5.85 10.15 5.36
CA ARG A 153 -4.65 9.37 5.57
C ARG A 153 -4.88 7.97 5.02
N LEU A 154 -3.94 7.50 4.21
CA LEU A 154 -4.06 6.24 3.49
C LEU A 154 -2.87 5.34 3.81
N VAL A 155 -3.10 4.03 3.76
CA VAL A 155 -2.04 3.03 3.67
C VAL A 155 -2.26 2.18 2.42
N LEU A 156 -1.18 1.97 1.67
CA LEU A 156 -1.16 1.13 0.47
C LEU A 156 -0.18 -0.04 0.74
N PRO A 157 -0.68 -1.12 1.37
CA PRO A 157 0.13 -2.29 1.66
C PRO A 157 0.60 -2.99 0.39
N GLY A 158 1.85 -3.41 0.37
CA GLY A 158 2.46 -4.10 -0.75
C GLY A 158 3.85 -4.62 -0.39
N THR A 159 4.66 -4.92 -1.41
CA THR A 159 6.09 -5.23 -1.23
C THR A 159 6.77 -4.12 -0.43
N HIS A 160 6.50 -2.88 -0.81
CA HIS A 160 6.84 -1.68 -0.06
C HIS A 160 5.54 -0.97 0.32
N SER A 161 5.18 -1.03 1.58
CA SER A 161 3.98 -0.37 2.11
C SER A 161 4.16 1.14 2.13
N LYS A 162 3.13 1.91 1.75
CA LYS A 162 3.17 3.38 1.74
C LYS A 162 2.11 3.95 2.64
N TRP A 163 2.50 4.90 3.47
CA TRP A 163 1.60 5.77 4.21
C TRP A 163 1.58 7.13 3.54
N VAL A 164 0.40 7.63 3.22
CA VAL A 164 0.23 8.89 2.47
C VAL A 164 -0.74 9.80 3.21
N GLU A 165 -0.37 11.06 3.38
CA GLU A 165 -1.24 12.13 3.87
C GLU A 165 -1.64 13.06 2.73
N VAL A 166 -2.96 13.23 2.54
CA VAL A 166 -3.52 14.20 1.60
C VAL A 166 -4.39 15.18 2.36
N ARG A 167 -4.19 16.48 2.12
CA ARG A 167 -4.98 17.58 2.69
C ARG A 167 -5.44 18.51 1.59
N GLU A 168 -6.76 18.76 1.55
CA GLU A 168 -7.38 19.64 0.56
C GLU A 168 -6.99 19.33 -0.90
N GLY A 169 -6.83 18.05 -1.23
CA GLY A 169 -6.42 17.57 -2.55
C GLY A 169 -4.93 17.68 -2.86
N VAL A 170 -4.10 17.98 -1.85
CA VAL A 170 -2.64 18.10 -1.97
C VAL A 170 -1.98 16.93 -1.23
N PHE A 171 -1.09 16.22 -1.90
CA PHE A 171 -0.18 15.25 -1.29
C PHE A 171 0.84 16.02 -0.44
N GLU A 172 0.68 15.95 0.87
CA GLU A 172 1.53 16.68 1.82
C GLU A 172 2.74 15.88 2.25
N ASP A 173 2.52 14.60 2.57
CA ASP A 173 3.56 13.73 3.13
C ASP A 173 3.31 12.27 2.77
N PHE A 174 4.40 11.50 2.70
CA PHE A 174 4.33 10.04 2.61
C PHE A 174 5.59 9.38 3.18
N SER A 175 5.46 8.11 3.56
CA SER A 175 6.57 7.29 4.05
C SER A 175 6.47 5.89 3.51
N THR A 176 7.60 5.34 3.05
CA THR A 176 7.71 3.98 2.51
C THR A 176 8.34 3.03 3.52
N TYR A 177 7.75 1.84 3.66
CA TYR A 177 8.21 0.76 4.52
C TYR A 177 8.43 -0.52 3.71
N MET A 178 9.55 -1.18 3.88
CA MET A 178 9.87 -2.46 3.20
C MET A 178 9.14 -3.66 3.80
N THR A 179 7.93 -3.48 4.31
CA THR A 179 7.20 -4.45 5.13
C THR A 179 6.96 -5.77 4.42
N GLY A 180 6.42 -5.74 3.19
CA GLY A 180 6.15 -6.96 2.42
C GLY A 180 7.42 -7.65 1.93
N GLU A 181 8.41 -6.90 1.46
CA GLU A 181 9.70 -7.46 1.04
C GLU A 181 10.43 -8.10 2.22
N PHE A 182 10.49 -7.40 3.36
CA PHE A 182 11.14 -7.92 4.56
C PHE A 182 10.43 -9.18 5.08
N PHE A 183 9.09 -9.20 5.07
CA PHE A 183 8.32 -10.41 5.38
C PHE A 183 8.71 -11.58 4.47
N SER A 184 8.79 -11.36 3.15
CA SER A 184 9.14 -12.41 2.18
C SER A 184 10.57 -12.91 2.38
N ILE A 185 11.54 -12.02 2.60
CA ILE A 185 12.92 -12.39 2.90
C ILE A 185 12.99 -13.25 4.16
N LEU A 186 12.31 -12.84 5.24
CA LEU A 186 12.28 -13.60 6.48
C LEU A 186 11.65 -14.97 6.29
N LYS A 187 10.53 -15.04 5.60
CA LYS A 187 9.78 -16.27 5.37
C LYS A 187 10.55 -17.25 4.49
N ASP A 188 11.12 -16.77 3.37
CA ASP A 188 11.61 -17.65 2.32
C ASP A 188 13.14 -17.84 2.36
N HIS A 189 13.90 -16.87 2.89
CA HIS A 189 15.36 -16.82 2.79
C HIS A 189 16.09 -16.72 4.13
N SER A 190 15.38 -16.74 5.26
CA SER A 190 16.00 -16.75 6.60
C SER A 190 15.95 -18.12 7.26
N ILE A 191 16.48 -18.21 8.50
CA ILE A 191 16.36 -19.43 9.33
C ILE A 191 14.89 -19.81 9.58
N LEU A 192 13.95 -18.87 9.45
CA LEU A 192 12.53 -19.10 9.64
C LEU A 192 11.93 -19.95 8.52
N SER A 193 12.51 -19.96 7.31
CA SER A 193 12.03 -20.79 6.19
C SER A 193 11.95 -22.29 6.53
N LYS A 194 12.77 -22.74 7.47
CA LYS A 194 12.76 -24.13 7.97
C LYS A 194 11.75 -24.36 9.12
N THR A 195 11.15 -23.29 9.61
CA THR A 195 10.27 -23.30 10.78
C THR A 195 8.81 -23.06 10.38
N LEU A 196 8.63 -22.18 9.39
CA LEU A 196 7.32 -21.83 8.86
C LEU A 196 6.83 -22.93 7.93
N SER A 197 5.54 -23.27 8.01
CA SER A 197 4.94 -24.21 7.08
C SER A 197 5.00 -23.68 5.65
N THR A 198 5.39 -24.55 4.70
CA THR A 198 5.37 -24.22 3.26
C THR A 198 3.98 -24.29 2.66
N SER A 199 3.02 -24.91 3.36
CA SER A 199 1.62 -24.85 2.98
C SER A 199 1.13 -23.41 3.20
N SER A 200 0.51 -22.83 2.16
CA SER A 200 -0.17 -21.52 2.31
C SER A 200 -1.19 -21.64 3.44
N PRO A 201 -1.23 -20.67 4.39
CA PRO A 201 -2.27 -20.67 5.39
C PRO A 201 -3.61 -20.68 4.67
N LEU A 202 -4.47 -21.62 5.03
CA LEU A 202 -5.78 -21.81 4.41
C LEU A 202 -6.69 -20.58 4.64
N GLU A 203 -6.53 -19.93 5.78
CA GLU A 203 -7.29 -18.73 6.18
C GLU A 203 -6.47 -17.88 7.16
N PHE A 204 -6.77 -16.58 7.23
CA PHE A 204 -6.20 -15.65 8.19
C PHE A 204 -6.54 -16.09 9.63
N ASN A 205 -5.51 -16.27 10.46
CA ASN A 205 -5.67 -16.59 11.87
C ASN A 205 -5.45 -15.34 12.74
N ALA A 206 -6.54 -14.73 13.16
CA ALA A 206 -6.50 -13.49 13.94
C ALA A 206 -5.76 -13.63 15.28
N GLU A 207 -5.88 -14.77 15.97
CA GLU A 207 -5.22 -15.00 17.26
C GLU A 207 -3.68 -15.09 17.09
N ALA A 208 -3.23 -15.78 16.06
CA ALA A 208 -1.82 -15.88 15.73
C ALA A 208 -1.24 -14.54 15.30
N PHE A 209 -1.96 -13.81 14.45
CA PHE A 209 -1.59 -12.47 14.03
C PHE A 209 -1.50 -11.51 15.21
N ASP A 210 -2.48 -11.55 16.11
CA ASP A 210 -2.51 -10.77 17.33
C ASP A 210 -1.33 -11.05 18.25
N LYS A 211 -0.90 -12.30 18.32
CA LYS A 211 0.29 -12.67 19.08
C LYS A 211 1.54 -11.97 18.52
N GLY A 212 1.67 -11.91 17.19
CA GLY A 212 2.73 -11.15 16.52
C GLY A 212 2.67 -9.67 16.83
N LEU A 213 1.49 -9.06 16.71
CA LEU A 213 1.26 -7.65 17.09
C LEU A 213 1.61 -7.38 18.55
N ASP A 214 1.23 -8.28 19.46
CA ASP A 214 1.44 -8.14 20.90
C ASP A 214 2.90 -8.21 21.30
N LEU A 215 3.73 -8.98 20.61
CA LEU A 215 5.18 -8.98 20.82
C LEU A 215 5.75 -7.55 20.73
N ARG A 216 5.08 -6.69 19.92
CA ARG A 216 5.49 -5.31 19.74
C ARG A 216 4.69 -4.31 20.56
N LEU A 217 3.35 -4.42 20.60
CA LEU A 217 2.46 -3.39 21.15
C LEU A 217 2.36 -3.41 22.68
N LYS A 218 2.43 -4.59 23.31
CA LYS A 218 2.34 -4.74 24.79
C LYS A 218 3.58 -4.35 25.56
N SER A 219 4.62 -3.88 24.90
CA SER A 219 5.88 -3.48 25.52
C SER A 219 5.81 -2.11 26.23
N LYS A 220 4.64 -1.47 26.33
CA LYS A 220 4.46 -0.31 27.21
C LYS A 220 4.23 -0.80 28.65
N PRO A 221 5.05 -0.39 29.64
CA PRO A 221 4.79 -0.74 31.04
C PRO A 221 3.45 -0.15 31.45
N ASP A 222 2.53 -1.01 31.89
CA ASP A 222 1.32 -0.59 32.56
C ASP A 222 1.74 0.11 33.89
N ARG A 223 1.72 1.42 33.92
CA ARG A 223 2.13 2.25 35.06
C ARG A 223 1.07 2.23 36.19
N LYS A 224 0.25 1.20 36.29
CA LYS A 224 -0.72 1.06 37.37
C LYS A 224 -0.35 -0.13 38.26
N ASN A 225 0.05 0.25 39.49
CA ASN A 225 0.16 -0.58 40.69
C ASN A 225 1.29 -1.62 40.78
N THR A 226 2.44 -1.18 41.28
CA THR A 226 3.13 -1.98 42.29
C THR A 226 3.43 -1.09 43.51
N LYS A 227 2.46 -1.01 44.44
CA LYS A 227 2.80 -0.75 45.84
C LYS A 227 3.53 -1.98 46.34
N LEU A 228 4.82 -1.86 46.56
CA LEU A 228 5.59 -2.82 47.34
C LEU A 228 5.31 -2.56 48.80
N GLU A 229 4.45 -3.35 49.40
CA GLU A 229 4.45 -3.58 50.83
C GLU A 229 4.92 -5.03 51.09
N GLY A 230 5.94 -5.20 51.89
CA GLY A 230 6.30 -6.54 52.37
C GLY A 230 7.79 -6.78 52.52
N THR A 231 8.27 -6.53 53.75
CA THR A 231 9.53 -7.04 54.33
C THR A 231 9.58 -8.56 54.30
N GLY A 232 10.62 -9.14 53.75
CA GLY A 232 10.85 -10.58 53.86
C GLY A 232 11.96 -11.08 52.94
N ASN A 233 13.12 -11.47 53.51
CA ASN A 233 14.21 -12.16 52.89
C ASN A 233 13.70 -13.41 52.14
N ASN A 234 13.79 -13.42 50.84
CA ASN A 234 14.12 -14.58 50.02
C ASN A 234 14.37 -14.15 48.59
N GLN A 235 15.56 -14.46 48.09
CA GLN A 235 16.01 -14.16 46.75
C GLN A 235 15.22 -14.99 45.72
N ALA A 236 14.07 -14.55 45.29
CA ALA A 236 13.50 -14.91 44.01
C ALA A 236 13.76 -13.73 43.08
N ARG A 237 14.84 -13.83 42.29
CA ARG A 237 15.11 -12.91 41.17
C ARG A 237 14.04 -13.09 40.09
N THR A 238 12.83 -12.65 40.32
CA THR A 238 11.88 -12.29 39.26
C THR A 238 12.22 -10.87 38.81
N ALA A 239 13.42 -10.70 38.23
CA ALA A 239 13.71 -9.55 37.41
C ALA A 239 12.83 -9.67 36.14
N ASN A 240 11.57 -9.28 36.28
CA ASN A 240 10.73 -8.95 35.13
C ASN A 240 11.23 -7.61 34.57
N THR A 241 12.51 -7.62 34.13
CA THR A 241 13.06 -6.54 33.30
C THR A 241 12.33 -6.63 31.98
N MET A 242 11.24 -5.87 31.84
CA MET A 242 10.56 -5.68 30.54
C MET A 242 11.63 -5.28 29.53
N ARG A 243 11.99 -6.23 28.67
CA ARG A 243 12.97 -6.02 27.63
C ARG A 243 12.41 -5.00 26.65
N LYS A 244 13.20 -3.98 26.33
CA LYS A 244 12.80 -3.04 25.28
C LYS A 244 12.58 -3.85 23.99
N PRO A 245 11.49 -3.61 23.27
CA PRO A 245 11.24 -4.28 21.99
C PRO A 245 12.40 -4.10 21.05
N ASN A 246 12.81 -5.19 20.41
CA ASN A 246 13.90 -5.19 19.45
C ASN A 246 13.55 -6.16 18.32
N LEU A 247 13.39 -5.61 17.11
CA LEU A 247 12.95 -6.37 15.94
C LEU A 247 13.78 -7.64 15.70
N LEU A 248 15.10 -7.53 15.77
CA LEU A 248 16.00 -8.67 15.52
C LEU A 248 15.82 -9.78 16.54
N HIS A 249 15.54 -9.43 17.79
CA HIS A 249 15.26 -10.40 18.83
C HIS A 249 13.88 -11.01 18.69
N ASP A 250 12.88 -10.19 18.41
CA ASP A 250 11.47 -10.60 18.34
C ASP A 250 11.24 -11.53 17.15
N ILE A 251 11.93 -11.31 16.01
CA ILE A 251 11.95 -12.23 14.87
C ILE A 251 12.47 -13.62 15.29
N PHE A 252 13.55 -13.68 16.04
CA PHE A 252 14.07 -14.96 16.53
C PHE A 252 13.09 -15.65 17.48
N GLY A 253 12.27 -14.88 18.19
CA GLY A 253 11.18 -15.37 19.04
C GLY A 253 10.20 -16.29 18.31
N ILE A 254 9.93 -16.03 17.02
CA ILE A 254 9.04 -16.87 16.19
C ILE A 254 9.63 -18.29 16.05
N ARG A 255 10.95 -18.41 15.83
CA ARG A 255 11.61 -19.70 15.79
C ARG A 255 11.49 -20.44 17.13
N THR A 256 11.66 -19.74 18.25
CA THR A 256 11.58 -20.38 19.58
C THR A 256 10.15 -20.78 19.93
N LEU A 257 9.13 -20.08 19.43
CA LEU A 257 7.73 -20.54 19.58
C LEU A 257 7.51 -21.93 18.97
N ALA A 258 8.12 -22.20 17.80
CA ALA A 258 8.05 -23.52 17.17
C ALA A 258 8.90 -24.55 17.94
N LEU A 259 10.14 -24.21 18.33
CA LEU A 259 11.06 -25.14 19.00
C LEU A 259 10.52 -25.65 20.36
N PHE A 260 9.66 -24.88 21.00
CA PHE A 260 9.08 -25.25 22.30
C PHE A 260 7.60 -25.62 22.18
N ASP A 261 7.09 -25.90 20.96
CA ASP A 261 5.70 -26.28 20.68
C ASP A 261 4.67 -25.34 21.31
N ARG A 262 5.02 -24.04 21.39
CA ARG A 262 4.18 -23.01 22.00
C ARG A 262 3.19 -22.39 21.02
N HIS A 263 3.25 -22.79 19.74
CA HIS A 263 2.32 -22.36 18.70
C HIS A 263 2.27 -23.39 17.58
N ASN A 264 1.08 -23.57 16.98
CA ASN A 264 0.94 -24.42 15.80
C ASN A 264 1.80 -23.85 14.65
N PRO A 265 2.70 -24.66 14.04
CA PRO A 265 3.54 -24.23 12.93
C PRO A 265 2.76 -23.64 11.72
N GLU A 266 1.54 -24.11 11.50
CA GLU A 266 0.68 -23.64 10.40
C GLU A 266 0.33 -22.15 10.50
N TYR A 267 0.25 -21.60 11.72
CA TYR A 267 -0.11 -20.21 11.98
C TYR A 267 1.07 -19.30 12.27
N LEU A 268 2.29 -19.81 12.27
CA LEU A 268 3.49 -18.98 12.54
C LEU A 268 3.71 -17.92 11.45
N VAL A 269 3.20 -18.12 10.26
CA VAL A 269 3.20 -17.12 9.17
C VAL A 269 2.38 -15.89 9.59
N ASP A 270 1.23 -16.08 10.23
CA ASP A 270 0.41 -14.97 10.73
C ASP A 270 1.09 -14.27 11.91
N VAL A 271 1.79 -15.02 12.79
CA VAL A 271 2.61 -14.41 13.86
C VAL A 271 3.69 -13.52 13.26
N LEU A 272 4.38 -13.97 12.20
CA LEU A 272 5.39 -13.18 11.50
C LEU A 272 4.77 -11.93 10.86
N SER A 273 3.62 -12.08 10.18
CA SER A 273 2.89 -10.95 9.60
C SER A 273 2.51 -9.92 10.65
N GLY A 274 1.93 -10.37 11.77
CA GLY A 274 1.56 -9.50 12.88
C GLY A 274 2.74 -8.76 13.49
N LEU A 275 3.88 -9.43 13.62
CA LEU A 275 5.11 -8.81 14.14
C LEU A 275 5.62 -7.72 13.19
N VAL A 276 5.78 -8.02 11.89
CA VAL A 276 6.37 -7.10 10.92
C VAL A 276 5.45 -5.89 10.70
N ILE A 277 4.15 -6.11 10.51
CA ILE A 277 3.14 -5.06 10.41
C ILE A 277 3.08 -4.24 11.71
N GLY A 278 3.18 -4.89 12.87
CA GLY A 278 3.21 -4.21 14.17
C GLY A 278 4.38 -3.23 14.31
N TYR A 279 5.54 -3.55 13.76
CA TYR A 279 6.69 -2.65 13.73
C TYR A 279 6.49 -1.45 12.79
N GLU A 280 5.82 -1.63 11.65
CA GLU A 280 5.42 -0.52 10.79
C GLU A 280 4.41 0.39 11.50
N LEU A 281 3.31 -0.18 12.00
CA LEU A 281 2.22 0.58 12.61
C LEU A 281 2.63 1.32 13.89
N GLN A 282 3.67 0.85 14.58
CA GLN A 282 4.19 1.53 15.76
C GLN A 282 4.74 2.92 15.47
N THR A 283 5.27 3.14 14.28
CA THR A 283 5.78 4.45 13.86
C THR A 283 4.65 5.43 13.59
N GLN A 284 3.42 4.90 13.49
CA GLN A 284 2.21 5.66 13.22
C GLN A 284 1.49 6.00 14.52
N SER A 285 0.96 7.21 14.62
CA SER A 285 0.08 7.61 15.73
C SER A 285 -1.34 7.68 15.22
N PHE A 286 -2.28 7.06 15.94
CA PHE A 286 -3.69 7.03 15.56
C PHE A 286 -4.52 7.78 16.58
N ARG A 287 -5.48 8.59 16.10
CA ARG A 287 -6.56 9.11 16.93
C ARG A 287 -7.63 8.03 17.07
N LYS A 288 -8.34 8.05 18.18
CA LYS A 288 -9.46 7.13 18.37
C LYS A 288 -10.51 7.34 17.27
N ASN A 289 -10.90 6.25 16.61
CA ASN A 289 -11.84 6.23 15.48
C ASN A 289 -11.35 7.06 14.26
N GLU A 290 -10.05 7.27 14.12
CA GLU A 290 -9.50 7.87 12.90
C GLU A 290 -9.77 6.97 11.71
N GLU A 291 -10.34 7.52 10.65
CA GLU A 291 -10.53 6.80 9.40
C GLU A 291 -9.20 6.69 8.66
N ILE A 292 -8.80 5.46 8.34
CA ILE A 292 -7.62 5.15 7.53
C ILE A 292 -8.07 4.38 6.29
N ILE A 293 -7.77 4.90 5.13
CA ILE A 293 -8.10 4.20 3.87
C ILE A 293 -7.00 3.18 3.58
N VAL A 294 -7.39 1.92 3.41
CA VAL A 294 -6.50 0.80 3.07
C VAL A 294 -6.73 0.42 1.61
N VAL A 295 -5.76 0.70 0.74
CA VAL A 295 -5.85 0.40 -0.70
C VAL A 295 -4.94 -0.77 -1.04
N GLY A 296 -5.50 -1.90 -1.46
CA GLY A 296 -4.67 -3.07 -1.76
C GLY A 296 -5.48 -4.33 -2.06
N THR A 297 -4.79 -5.47 -2.10
CA THR A 297 -5.43 -6.79 -2.27
C THR A 297 -6.26 -7.18 -1.05
N SER A 298 -7.30 -7.99 -1.23
CA SER A 298 -8.17 -8.45 -0.15
C SER A 298 -7.40 -9.10 1.01
N ALA A 299 -6.36 -9.85 0.72
CA ALA A 299 -5.52 -10.48 1.73
C ALA A 299 -4.82 -9.42 2.61
N LEU A 300 -4.14 -8.44 2.01
CA LEU A 300 -3.47 -7.38 2.76
C LEU A 300 -4.46 -6.46 3.48
N GLN A 301 -5.62 -6.19 2.88
CA GLN A 301 -6.69 -5.46 3.55
C GLN A 301 -7.11 -6.14 4.86
N THR A 302 -7.23 -7.46 4.88
CA THR A 302 -7.59 -8.22 6.08
C THR A 302 -6.58 -8.00 7.20
N TYR A 303 -5.29 -8.15 6.93
CA TYR A 303 -4.22 -7.98 7.92
C TYR A 303 -4.15 -6.54 8.46
N TYR A 304 -4.16 -5.55 7.56
CA TYR A 304 -4.06 -4.15 7.96
C TYR A 304 -5.32 -3.64 8.65
N SER A 305 -6.51 -4.01 8.17
CA SER A 305 -7.77 -3.63 8.83
C SER A 305 -7.84 -4.18 10.24
N HIS A 306 -7.53 -5.46 10.43
CA HIS A 306 -7.52 -6.08 11.76
C HIS A 306 -6.53 -5.37 12.71
N ALA A 307 -5.33 -5.05 12.23
CA ALA A 307 -4.33 -4.35 13.02
C ALA A 307 -4.75 -2.92 13.39
N LEU A 308 -5.32 -2.18 12.43
CA LEU A 308 -5.80 -0.82 12.62
C LEU A 308 -6.97 -0.74 13.61
N GLU A 309 -7.94 -1.67 13.51
CA GLU A 309 -9.05 -1.79 14.46
C GLU A 309 -8.55 -2.03 15.88
N ARG A 310 -7.57 -2.90 16.06
CA ARG A 310 -6.93 -3.12 17.36
C ARG A 310 -6.24 -1.89 17.94
N LEU A 311 -5.74 -1.00 17.08
CA LEU A 311 -5.14 0.28 17.45
C LEU A 311 -6.18 1.39 17.66
N GLY A 312 -7.46 1.08 17.45
CA GLY A 312 -8.59 2.01 17.67
C GLY A 312 -8.87 2.93 16.49
N ALA A 313 -8.28 2.66 15.31
CA ALA A 313 -8.63 3.32 14.06
C ALA A 313 -9.82 2.64 13.36
N CYS A 314 -10.39 3.29 12.34
CA CYS A 314 -11.49 2.80 11.52
C CYS A 314 -11.00 2.61 10.08
N PRO A 315 -10.64 1.40 9.65
CA PRO A 315 -10.20 1.14 8.29
C PRO A 315 -11.35 1.22 7.29
N ILE A 316 -11.08 1.79 6.11
CA ILE A 316 -11.95 1.81 4.94
C ILE A 316 -11.18 1.13 3.81
N THR A 317 -11.67 0.01 3.29
CA THR A 317 -10.94 -0.78 2.30
C THR A 317 -11.40 -0.46 0.88
N LEU A 318 -10.43 -0.33 -0.04
CA LEU A 318 -10.64 -0.19 -1.48
C LEU A 318 -9.68 -1.13 -2.24
N GLY A 319 -10.17 -1.69 -3.34
CA GLY A 319 -9.41 -2.60 -4.18
C GLY A 319 -8.73 -1.94 -5.37
N SER A 320 -8.50 -2.73 -6.42
CA SER A 320 -7.83 -2.30 -7.65
C SER A 320 -8.63 -1.28 -8.46
N GLU A 321 -9.92 -1.14 -8.22
CA GLU A 321 -10.79 -0.13 -8.83
C GLU A 321 -10.31 1.31 -8.56
N ALA A 322 -9.63 1.53 -7.44
CA ALA A 322 -9.01 2.81 -7.13
C ALA A 322 -7.98 3.23 -8.20
N THR A 323 -7.25 2.27 -8.78
CA THR A 323 -6.28 2.55 -9.86
C THR A 323 -6.96 3.15 -11.07
N TRP A 324 -8.03 2.51 -11.56
CA TRP A 324 -8.74 2.97 -12.75
C TRP A 324 -9.43 4.31 -12.51
N ARG A 325 -9.98 4.49 -11.30
CA ARG A 325 -10.58 5.76 -10.91
C ARG A 325 -9.55 6.89 -10.85
N GLY A 326 -8.33 6.63 -10.41
CA GLY A 326 -7.25 7.60 -10.38
C GLY A 326 -6.84 8.07 -11.78
N PHE A 327 -6.71 7.16 -12.73
CA PHE A 327 -6.46 7.53 -14.13
C PHE A 327 -7.59 8.39 -14.71
N GLN A 328 -8.85 8.10 -14.36
CA GLN A 328 -9.98 8.93 -14.78
C GLN A 328 -9.89 10.36 -14.21
N VAL A 329 -9.49 10.50 -12.95
CA VAL A 329 -9.29 11.83 -12.32
C VAL A 329 -8.22 12.62 -13.05
N ILE A 330 -7.09 11.98 -13.38
CA ILE A 330 -6.00 12.62 -14.13
C ILE A 330 -6.47 13.02 -15.53
N ALA A 331 -7.13 12.12 -16.26
CA ALA A 331 -7.65 12.39 -17.60
C ALA A 331 -8.62 13.57 -17.62
N GLN A 332 -9.58 13.61 -16.68
CA GLN A 332 -10.51 14.73 -16.54
C GLN A 332 -9.79 16.05 -16.28
N THR A 333 -8.73 16.01 -15.45
CA THR A 333 -7.95 17.22 -15.14
C THR A 333 -7.22 17.75 -16.36
N ILE A 334 -6.74 16.87 -17.25
CA ILE A 334 -6.11 17.24 -18.53
C ILE A 334 -7.16 17.92 -19.44
N ASP A 335 -8.32 17.30 -19.60
CA ASP A 335 -9.37 17.80 -20.50
C ASP A 335 -9.89 19.20 -20.08
N HIS A 336 -9.97 19.46 -18.77
CA HIS A 336 -10.38 20.78 -18.24
C HIS A 336 -9.26 21.83 -18.28
N GLY A 337 -7.98 21.42 -18.36
CA GLY A 337 -6.82 22.34 -18.44
C GLY A 337 -6.50 22.80 -19.86
N ILE A 338 -7.10 22.17 -20.86
CA ILE A 338 -6.92 22.53 -22.30
C ILE A 338 -8.02 23.51 -22.78
N ALA A 339 -9.03 23.81 -21.95
CA ALA A 339 -10.14 24.69 -22.27
C ALA A 339 -9.83 26.19 -21.95
#